data_14bd045912b9a1982d0e1ba854a0fa35
#
_entry.id   14bd045912b9a1982d0e1ba854a0fa35
#
_cell.length_a   1.000
_cell.length_b   1.000
_cell.length_c   1.000
_cell.angle_alpha   90.00
_cell.angle_beta   90.00
_cell.angle_gamma   90.00
#
_symmetry.space_group_name_H-M   'P 1'
#
loop_
_entity.id
_entity.type
_entity.pdbx_description
1 polymer ?
#
loop_
_entity_poly.entity_id
_entity_poly.type
_entity_poly.pdbx_seq_one_letter_code
_entity_poly.pdbx_strand_id
1 'polypeptide(L)'
;MSGYFGAGRLDKTAEVLELRQTGDSTWEWVAVRDIRVSAEFTQKTSIFSKFGTGARGAELVAWRREITLHNAIRLDGMHLFLTGITDRNRNQMNIRTAICDPVKMTAKPHARTGLNEMNRPVVEKQAAFNFPGILTEMYHQNEGDEVFRKTTQRRVLVTPKAIVLRAGDLVQQGAEAPYTVRQVMDLEFYKNEYVIERQEDV
;
A
#
# COMPACT_ATOMS: atom_id res chain seq x y z
N MET A 1 -12.42 32.01 -6.53
CA MET A 1 -12.00 32.71 -5.29
C MET A 1 -10.95 31.83 -4.64
N SER A 2 -9.69 32.27 -4.69
CA SER A 2 -8.58 31.57 -4.04
C SER A 2 -8.69 31.82 -2.54
N GLY A 3 -9.12 30.82 -1.78
CA GLY A 3 -9.10 30.87 -0.33
C GLY A 3 -7.67 31.08 0.13
N TYR A 4 -7.39 32.20 0.74
CA TYR A 4 -6.13 32.49 1.39
C TYR A 4 -6.08 31.60 2.65
N PHE A 5 -5.55 30.39 2.48
CA PHE A 5 -5.12 29.60 3.64
C PHE A 5 -3.94 30.36 4.24
N GLY A 6 -4.23 31.21 5.21
CA GLY A 6 -3.22 31.82 6.04
C GLY A 6 -2.21 30.75 6.44
N ALA A 7 -0.98 31.15 6.78
CA ALA A 7 0.02 30.26 7.37
C ALA A 7 -0.60 29.63 8.64
N GLY A 8 -1.55 28.72 8.43
CA GLY A 8 -2.35 28.06 9.44
C GLY A 8 -1.41 27.44 10.43
N ARG A 9 -1.70 27.62 11.68
CA ARG A 9 -0.93 27.05 12.77
C ARG A 9 -0.71 25.58 12.47
N LEU A 10 0.56 25.19 12.29
CA LEU A 10 0.92 23.78 12.26
C LEU A 10 0.70 23.25 13.69
N ASP A 11 -0.53 22.98 14.05
CA ASP A 11 -0.99 22.74 15.41
C ASP A 11 -1.00 21.27 15.81
N LYS A 12 -0.99 20.38 14.81
CA LYS A 12 -0.97 18.94 15.04
C LYS A 12 0.45 18.39 14.99
N THR A 13 0.70 17.38 15.83
CA THR A 13 1.91 16.58 15.77
C THR A 13 1.62 15.29 15.01
N ALA A 14 2.47 14.96 14.06
CA ALA A 14 2.38 13.74 13.27
C ALA A 14 3.73 13.03 13.27
N GLU A 15 3.72 11.70 13.19
CA GLU A 15 4.91 10.87 13.09
C GLU A 15 5.20 10.53 11.64
N VAL A 16 6.43 10.76 11.19
CA VAL A 16 6.90 10.25 9.90
C VAL A 16 7.37 8.82 10.09
N LEU A 17 6.86 7.93 9.25
CA LEU A 17 7.16 6.50 9.28
C LEU A 17 8.04 6.12 8.10
N GLU A 18 8.99 5.23 8.33
CA GLU A 18 9.76 4.54 7.31
C GLU A 18 9.48 3.05 7.35
N LEU A 19 9.37 2.45 6.18
CA LEU A 19 9.31 1.00 6.09
C LEU A 19 10.72 0.43 6.32
N ARG A 20 10.87 -0.39 7.34
CA ARG A 20 12.13 -1.04 7.69
C ARG A 20 11.96 -2.55 7.82
N GLN A 21 12.99 -3.26 7.46
CA GLN A 21 13.06 -4.68 7.76
C GLN A 21 13.50 -4.86 9.21
N THR A 22 12.62 -5.46 10.02
CA THR A 22 12.85 -5.79 11.42
C THR A 22 13.05 -7.31 11.53
N GLY A 23 14.30 -7.73 11.78
CA GLY A 23 14.66 -9.16 11.70
C GLY A 23 14.74 -9.70 10.27
N ASP A 24 14.88 -11.03 10.14
CA ASP A 24 15.22 -11.67 8.86
C ASP A 24 14.08 -11.72 7.85
N SER A 25 12.82 -11.56 8.30
CA SER A 25 11.66 -11.79 7.43
C SER A 25 10.45 -10.92 7.73
N THR A 26 10.62 -9.77 8.39
CA THR A 26 9.49 -8.91 8.73
C THR A 26 9.75 -7.47 8.34
N TRP A 27 8.80 -6.87 7.64
CA TRP A 27 8.81 -5.45 7.31
C TRP A 27 7.75 -4.73 8.14
N GLU A 28 8.13 -3.59 8.72
CA GLU A 28 7.24 -2.79 9.57
C GLU A 28 7.43 -1.30 9.34
N TRP A 29 6.36 -0.54 9.56
CA TRP A 29 6.41 0.91 9.60
C TRP A 29 6.94 1.37 10.95
N VAL A 30 8.11 2.00 10.95
CA VAL A 30 8.80 2.48 12.14
C VAL A 30 8.76 4.00 12.16
N ALA A 31 8.35 4.59 13.29
CA ALA A 31 8.41 6.03 13.49
C ALA A 31 9.86 6.49 13.57
N VAL A 32 10.23 7.47 12.75
CA VAL A 32 11.61 7.98 12.67
C VAL A 32 11.74 9.41 13.18
N ARG A 33 10.66 10.18 13.12
CA ARG A 33 10.65 11.57 13.64
C ARG A 33 9.23 12.11 13.73
N ASP A 34 9.08 13.14 14.55
CA ASP A 34 7.87 13.94 14.64
C ASP A 34 7.97 15.19 13.76
N ILE A 35 6.83 15.58 13.20
CA ILE A 35 6.66 16.82 12.44
C ILE A 35 5.42 17.57 12.91
N ARG A 36 5.44 18.89 12.74
CA ARG A 36 4.23 19.71 12.92
C ARG A 36 3.53 19.87 11.59
N VAL A 37 2.22 19.63 11.61
CA VAL A 37 1.37 19.70 10.42
C VAL A 37 0.10 20.47 10.70
N SER A 38 -0.48 21.05 9.65
CA SER A 38 -1.89 21.38 9.56
C SER A 38 -2.55 20.33 8.67
N ALA A 39 -3.71 19.82 9.05
CA ALA A 39 -4.37 18.75 8.33
C ALA A 39 -5.79 19.14 7.95
N GLU A 40 -6.14 18.96 6.69
CA GLU A 40 -7.50 19.09 6.16
C GLU A 40 -7.94 17.73 5.61
N PHE A 41 -9.03 17.20 6.19
CA PHE A 41 -9.58 15.92 5.77
C PHE A 41 -10.58 16.11 4.64
N THR A 42 -10.34 15.43 3.53
CA THR A 42 -11.24 15.46 2.37
C THR A 42 -12.22 14.29 2.45
N GLN A 43 -13.51 14.61 2.39
CA GLN A 43 -14.57 13.58 2.35
C GLN A 43 -14.88 13.10 0.92
N LYS A 44 -14.10 13.48 -0.06
CA LYS A 44 -14.36 13.10 -1.46
C LYS A 44 -14.05 11.63 -1.68
N THR A 45 -15.11 10.84 -1.76
CA THR A 45 -15.08 9.51 -2.35
C THR A 45 -14.92 9.64 -3.86
N SER A 46 -13.75 9.31 -4.38
CA SER A 46 -13.56 9.17 -5.83
C SER A 46 -13.77 7.70 -6.19
N ILE A 47 -14.76 7.43 -7.05
CA ILE A 47 -14.98 6.09 -7.65
C ILE A 47 -13.78 5.61 -8.48
N PHE A 48 -12.89 6.52 -8.87
CA PHE A 48 -11.64 6.23 -9.58
C PHE A 48 -10.41 6.31 -8.69
N SER A 49 -10.61 6.25 -7.36
CA SER A 49 -9.48 6.21 -6.43
C SER A 49 -8.70 4.91 -6.63
N LYS A 50 -7.39 5.01 -6.84
CA LYS A 50 -6.47 3.86 -6.90
C LYS A 50 -6.47 3.03 -5.60
N PHE A 51 -7.04 3.55 -4.52
CA PHE A 51 -7.19 2.93 -3.20
C PHE A 51 -8.63 2.53 -2.91
N GLY A 52 -9.34 1.99 -3.87
CA GLY A 52 -10.70 1.49 -3.70
C GLY A 52 -11.77 2.58 -3.60
N THR A 53 -13.01 2.15 -3.70
CA THR A 53 -14.18 3.01 -3.52
C THR A 53 -14.29 3.44 -2.06
N GLY A 54 -14.23 4.73 -1.79
CA GLY A 54 -14.40 5.28 -0.46
C GLY A 54 -13.12 5.64 0.30
N ALA A 55 -11.97 5.64 -0.36
CA ALA A 55 -10.74 6.11 0.27
C ALA A 55 -10.88 7.58 0.69
N ARG A 56 -10.85 7.82 2.01
CA ARG A 56 -10.73 9.15 2.57
C ARG A 56 -9.31 9.64 2.37
N GLY A 57 -9.14 10.92 2.09
CA GLY A 57 -7.84 11.54 1.96
C GLY A 57 -7.63 12.62 3.00
N ALA A 58 -6.39 13.03 3.17
CA ALA A 58 -6.05 14.24 3.90
C ALA A 58 -4.99 15.03 3.12
N GLU A 59 -5.12 16.35 3.14
CA GLU A 59 -4.08 17.26 2.69
C GLU A 59 -3.39 17.85 3.92
N LEU A 60 -2.08 17.65 3.97
CA LEU A 60 -1.26 18.15 5.06
C LEU A 60 -0.39 19.30 4.56
N VAL A 61 -0.21 20.29 5.40
CA VAL A 61 0.83 21.31 5.24
C VAL A 61 1.87 21.09 6.31
N ALA A 62 3.14 21.01 5.91
CA ALA A 62 4.27 20.85 6.82
C ALA A 62 5.40 21.80 6.47
N TRP A 63 6.33 22.03 7.41
CA TRP A 63 7.61 22.64 7.08
C TRP A 63 8.38 21.73 6.12
N ARG A 64 9.10 22.33 5.19
CA ARG A 64 9.94 21.59 4.24
C ARG A 64 10.96 20.73 5.00
N ARG A 65 10.88 19.42 4.79
CA ARG A 65 11.72 18.39 5.38
C ARG A 65 12.01 17.31 4.34
N GLU A 66 12.97 16.46 4.62
CA GLU A 66 13.24 15.26 3.83
C GLU A 66 12.14 14.23 4.06
N ILE A 67 11.04 14.37 3.34
CA ILE A 67 9.92 13.43 3.28
C ILE A 67 9.75 13.08 1.81
N THR A 68 9.64 11.80 1.54
CA THR A 68 9.47 11.25 0.20
C THR A 68 8.19 10.41 0.14
N LEU A 69 7.75 10.05 -1.06
CA LEU A 69 6.59 9.15 -1.23
C LEU A 69 6.82 7.73 -0.71
N HIS A 70 8.05 7.38 -0.33
CA HIS A 70 8.36 6.11 0.35
C HIS A 70 8.07 6.14 1.85
N ASN A 71 7.80 7.32 2.42
CA ASN A 71 7.38 7.47 3.80
C ASN A 71 5.86 7.30 3.92
N ALA A 72 5.40 7.06 5.14
CA ALA A 72 4.01 7.23 5.56
C ALA A 72 3.96 8.21 6.73
N ILE A 73 2.77 8.67 7.08
CA ILE A 73 2.56 9.57 8.23
C ILE A 73 1.51 8.95 9.15
N ARG A 74 1.76 8.98 10.45
CA ARG A 74 0.75 8.65 11.46
C ARG A 74 0.28 9.95 12.08
N LEU A 75 -1.03 10.21 12.00
CA LEU A 75 -1.67 11.39 12.56
C LEU A 75 -2.95 10.99 13.29
N ASP A 76 -3.07 11.36 14.56
CA ASP A 76 -4.23 11.05 15.39
C ASP A 76 -4.59 9.53 15.37
N GLY A 77 -3.58 8.64 15.35
CA GLY A 77 -3.75 7.18 15.26
C GLY A 77 -4.04 6.64 13.85
N MET A 78 -4.31 7.50 12.87
CA MET A 78 -4.56 7.10 11.49
C MET A 78 -3.26 6.93 10.72
N HIS A 79 -3.20 5.92 9.87
CA HIS A 79 -2.11 5.73 8.92
C HIS A 79 -2.42 6.44 7.59
N LEU A 80 -1.56 7.36 7.21
CA LEU A 80 -1.67 8.17 6.01
C LEU A 80 -0.60 7.74 5.01
N PHE A 81 -1.03 7.12 3.91
CA PHE A 81 -0.16 6.73 2.81
C PHE A 81 0.03 7.94 1.88
N LEU A 82 1.27 8.32 1.58
CA LEU A 82 1.57 9.49 0.78
C LEU A 82 1.29 9.23 -0.71
N THR A 83 0.54 10.13 -1.33
CA THR A 83 0.16 10.04 -2.75
C THR A 83 0.70 11.19 -3.60
N GLY A 84 1.18 12.25 -2.96
CA GLY A 84 1.77 13.38 -3.66
C GLY A 84 2.43 14.35 -2.69
N ILE A 85 3.55 14.92 -3.11
CA ILE A 85 4.26 15.97 -2.39
C ILE A 85 4.51 17.10 -3.37
N THR A 86 4.15 18.33 -3.00
CA THR A 86 4.37 19.51 -3.80
C THR A 86 4.88 20.66 -2.94
N ASP A 87 5.77 21.46 -3.46
CA ASP A 87 6.23 22.67 -2.78
C ASP A 87 5.07 23.67 -2.72
N ARG A 88 4.75 24.17 -1.54
CA ARG A 88 3.78 25.22 -1.33
C ARG A 88 4.44 26.61 -1.44
N ASN A 89 5.57 26.75 -0.80
CA ASN A 89 6.45 27.92 -0.83
C ASN A 89 7.88 27.50 -0.47
N ARG A 90 8.78 28.49 -0.29
CA ARG A 90 10.19 28.22 0.04
C ARG A 90 10.38 27.31 1.27
N ASN A 91 9.51 27.42 2.25
CA ASN A 91 9.69 26.79 3.57
C ASN A 91 8.62 25.72 3.88
N GLN A 92 7.59 25.57 3.08
CA GLN A 92 6.47 24.67 3.32
C GLN A 92 6.21 23.76 2.13
N MET A 93 5.68 22.59 2.40
CA MET A 93 5.22 21.62 1.41
C MET A 93 3.76 21.23 1.70
N ASN A 94 3.05 20.90 0.63
CA ASN A 94 1.76 20.22 0.69
C ASN A 94 1.99 18.74 0.47
N ILE A 95 1.37 17.93 1.31
CA ILE A 95 1.45 16.45 1.25
C ILE A 95 0.02 15.95 1.08
N ARG A 96 -0.25 15.30 -0.05
CA ARG A 96 -1.53 14.60 -0.27
C ARG A 96 -1.39 13.18 0.19
N THR A 97 -2.41 12.70 0.88
CA THR A 97 -2.40 11.36 1.49
C THR A 97 -3.71 10.63 1.25
N ALA A 98 -3.65 9.31 1.31
CA ALA A 98 -4.81 8.43 1.44
C ALA A 98 -4.80 7.84 2.86
N ILE A 99 -5.95 7.93 3.54
CA ILE A 99 -6.13 7.29 4.85
C ILE A 99 -6.37 5.81 4.61
N CYS A 100 -5.56 4.97 5.23
CA CYS A 100 -5.66 3.52 5.08
C CYS A 100 -5.29 2.81 6.37
N ASP A 101 -5.72 1.57 6.49
CA ASP A 101 -5.39 0.71 7.63
C ASP A 101 -4.51 -0.44 7.10
N PRO A 102 -3.17 -0.35 7.22
CA PRO A 102 -2.29 -1.43 6.80
C PRO A 102 -2.55 -2.67 7.64
N VAL A 103 -2.73 -3.81 6.97
CA VAL A 103 -2.89 -5.11 7.59
C VAL A 103 -1.61 -5.91 7.49
N LYS A 104 -1.32 -6.72 8.51
CA LYS A 104 -0.16 -7.63 8.47
C LYS A 104 -0.45 -8.76 7.50
N MET A 105 0.37 -8.85 6.46
CA MET A 105 0.32 -9.88 5.43
C MET A 105 1.55 -10.76 5.53
N THR A 106 1.39 -12.04 5.16
CA THR A 106 2.50 -12.98 4.99
C THR A 106 2.60 -13.34 3.52
N ALA A 107 3.75 -13.11 2.90
CA ALA A 107 4.05 -13.61 1.57
C ALA A 107 4.74 -14.97 1.66
N LYS A 108 4.31 -15.91 0.82
CA LYS A 108 4.95 -17.19 0.58
C LYS A 108 5.35 -17.22 -0.90
N PRO A 109 6.59 -16.83 -1.24
CA PRO A 109 7.03 -16.83 -2.62
C PRO A 109 6.90 -18.20 -3.25
N HIS A 110 6.42 -18.24 -4.47
CA HIS A 110 6.33 -19.50 -5.23
C HIS A 110 7.73 -20.00 -5.55
N ALA A 111 7.93 -21.32 -5.41
CA ALA A 111 9.19 -21.95 -5.75
C ALA A 111 9.51 -21.70 -7.23
N ARG A 112 10.72 -21.29 -7.53
CA ARG A 112 11.18 -20.96 -8.89
C ARG A 112 12.15 -22.00 -9.36
N THR A 113 12.06 -22.31 -10.66
CA THR A 113 13.01 -23.18 -11.30
C THR A 113 14.04 -22.32 -12.02
N GLY A 114 15.27 -22.34 -11.53
CA GLY A 114 16.45 -21.80 -12.20
C GLY A 114 17.23 -22.91 -12.88
N LEU A 115 18.26 -22.56 -13.63
CA LEU A 115 19.24 -23.51 -14.16
C LEU A 115 20.54 -23.31 -13.40
N ASN A 116 21.18 -24.41 -12.98
CA ASN A 116 22.52 -24.34 -12.42
C ASN A 116 23.58 -24.21 -13.54
N GLU A 117 24.85 -24.08 -13.17
CA GLU A 117 25.98 -23.99 -14.11
C GLU A 117 26.06 -25.16 -15.12
N MET A 118 25.42 -26.29 -14.81
CA MET A 118 25.34 -27.48 -15.67
C MET A 118 24.00 -27.54 -16.46
N ASN A 119 23.25 -26.43 -16.57
CA ASN A 119 21.94 -26.39 -17.24
C ASN A 119 20.89 -27.35 -16.66
N ARG A 120 21.00 -27.75 -15.39
CA ARG A 120 20.02 -28.60 -14.73
C ARG A 120 19.01 -27.71 -13.96
N PRO A 121 17.72 -28.05 -14.00
CA PRO A 121 16.70 -27.30 -13.25
C PRO A 121 16.95 -27.40 -11.74
N VAL A 122 17.03 -26.25 -11.07
CA VAL A 122 17.13 -26.14 -9.61
C VAL A 122 15.92 -25.36 -9.12
N VAL A 123 15.24 -25.91 -8.11
CA VAL A 123 14.09 -25.28 -7.49
C VAL A 123 14.57 -24.46 -6.30
N GLU A 124 14.51 -23.14 -6.41
CA GLU A 124 14.82 -22.22 -5.32
C GLU A 124 13.54 -21.93 -4.52
N LYS A 125 13.52 -22.39 -3.27
CA LYS A 125 12.48 -22.02 -2.30
C LYS A 125 12.93 -20.76 -1.57
N GLN A 126 12.15 -19.70 -1.70
CA GLN A 126 12.36 -18.48 -0.93
C GLN A 126 11.62 -18.55 0.42
N ALA A 127 12.21 -17.96 1.46
CA ALA A 127 11.58 -17.90 2.78
C ALA A 127 10.32 -17.02 2.76
N ALA A 128 9.32 -17.40 3.54
CA ALA A 128 8.16 -16.56 3.75
C ALA A 128 8.55 -15.30 4.54
N PHE A 129 7.88 -14.19 4.26
CA PHE A 129 8.12 -12.92 4.96
C PHE A 129 6.83 -12.18 5.25
N ASN A 130 6.86 -11.35 6.31
CA ASN A 130 5.73 -10.54 6.74
C ASN A 130 5.91 -9.09 6.29
N PHE A 131 4.81 -8.43 5.94
CA PHE A 131 4.83 -7.04 5.49
C PHE A 131 3.48 -6.35 5.75
N PRO A 132 3.45 -5.01 5.85
CA PRO A 132 2.22 -4.25 5.90
C PRO A 132 1.66 -4.08 4.48
N GLY A 133 0.47 -4.59 4.23
CA GLY A 133 -0.26 -4.45 2.97
C GLY A 133 -1.55 -3.68 3.16
N ILE A 134 -2.02 -3.00 2.12
CA ILE A 134 -3.30 -2.31 2.10
C ILE A 134 -4.21 -3.06 1.12
N LEU A 135 -5.29 -3.65 1.66
CA LEU A 135 -6.27 -4.35 0.85
C LEU A 135 -7.37 -3.39 0.40
N THR A 136 -7.63 -3.37 -0.90
CA THR A 136 -8.72 -2.62 -1.48
C THR A 136 -9.64 -3.55 -2.25
N GLU A 137 -10.93 -3.25 -2.30
CA GLU A 137 -11.89 -4.03 -3.09
C GLU A 137 -11.74 -3.69 -4.56
N MET A 138 -11.82 -4.71 -5.39
CA MET A 138 -11.92 -4.54 -6.83
C MET A 138 -13.40 -4.53 -7.20
N TYR A 139 -13.82 -3.56 -8.02
CA TYR A 139 -15.18 -3.52 -8.55
C TYR A 139 -15.41 -4.74 -9.44
N HIS A 140 -16.33 -5.63 -9.05
CA HIS A 140 -16.71 -6.78 -9.87
C HIS A 140 -17.67 -6.34 -10.96
N GLN A 141 -17.26 -6.43 -12.22
CA GLN A 141 -18.19 -6.60 -13.32
C GLN A 141 -18.60 -8.08 -13.36
N ASN A 142 -19.87 -8.34 -13.10
CA ASN A 142 -20.42 -9.69 -13.30
C ASN A 142 -20.44 -9.98 -14.80
N GLU A 143 -19.42 -10.64 -15.31
CA GLU A 143 -19.49 -11.40 -16.55
C GLU A 143 -19.86 -12.83 -16.15
N GLY A 144 -21.11 -13.23 -16.36
CA GLY A 144 -21.53 -14.53 -15.93
C GLY A 144 -22.60 -15.17 -16.80
N ASP A 145 -22.28 -16.31 -17.41
CA ASP A 145 -23.21 -17.35 -17.80
C ASP A 145 -23.68 -18.11 -16.55
N GLU A 146 -24.99 -18.36 -16.46
CA GLU A 146 -25.72 -18.79 -15.26
C GLU A 146 -25.44 -20.21 -14.75
N VAL A 147 -24.53 -21.00 -15.28
CA VAL A 147 -24.50 -22.46 -15.04
C VAL A 147 -23.36 -22.92 -14.11
N PHE A 148 -22.30 -22.15 -13.93
CA PHE A 148 -21.21 -22.51 -12.98
C PHE A 148 -20.72 -21.28 -12.21
N ARG A 149 -21.35 -20.97 -11.08
CA ARG A 149 -20.88 -19.91 -10.17
C ARG A 149 -19.70 -20.39 -9.33
N LYS A 150 -18.49 -20.26 -9.85
CA LYS A 150 -17.32 -20.19 -8.98
C LYS A 150 -17.23 -18.76 -8.46
N THR A 151 -17.44 -18.56 -7.18
CA THR A 151 -17.28 -17.25 -6.56
C THR A 151 -15.78 -16.98 -6.41
N THR A 152 -15.24 -16.16 -7.28
CA THR A 152 -13.85 -15.75 -7.24
C THR A 152 -13.76 -14.40 -6.55
N GLN A 153 -13.14 -14.34 -5.38
CA GLN A 153 -12.84 -13.05 -4.73
C GLN A 153 -11.58 -12.44 -5.33
N ARG A 154 -11.74 -11.27 -5.92
CA ARG A 154 -10.61 -10.47 -6.42
C ARG A 154 -10.44 -9.24 -5.57
N ARG A 155 -9.20 -8.94 -5.17
CA ARG A 155 -8.83 -7.73 -4.43
C ARG A 155 -7.58 -7.11 -5.05
N VAL A 156 -7.37 -5.84 -4.77
CA VAL A 156 -6.11 -5.17 -5.07
C VAL A 156 -5.33 -5.03 -3.76
N LEU A 157 -4.12 -5.55 -3.74
CA LEU A 157 -3.17 -5.39 -2.67
C LEU A 157 -2.19 -4.28 -3.06
N VAL A 158 -2.15 -3.21 -2.28
CA VAL A 158 -1.17 -2.13 -2.42
C VAL A 158 -0.09 -2.30 -1.38
N THR A 159 1.15 -2.22 -1.80
CA THR A 159 2.32 -2.32 -0.93
C THR A 159 3.30 -1.18 -1.17
N PRO A 160 4.15 -0.84 -0.19
CA PRO A 160 5.33 -0.02 -0.44
C PRO A 160 6.24 -0.66 -1.50
N LYS A 161 6.99 0.16 -2.22
CA LYS A 161 7.85 -0.29 -3.34
C LYS A 161 8.87 -1.36 -2.97
N ALA A 162 9.36 -1.35 -1.74
CA ALA A 162 10.33 -2.33 -1.25
C ALA A 162 9.77 -3.76 -1.17
N ILE A 163 8.45 -3.92 -1.13
CA ILE A 163 7.78 -5.22 -1.08
C ILE A 163 7.51 -5.69 -2.50
N VAL A 164 8.32 -6.62 -2.97
CA VAL A 164 8.24 -7.15 -4.34
C VAL A 164 7.65 -8.55 -4.31
N LEU A 165 6.46 -8.69 -4.93
CA LEU A 165 5.78 -9.95 -5.17
C LEU A 165 5.76 -10.25 -6.67
N ARG A 166 5.58 -11.51 -7.02
CA ARG A 166 5.47 -11.94 -8.41
C ARG A 166 4.19 -12.74 -8.63
N ALA A 167 3.77 -12.82 -9.87
CA ALA A 167 2.65 -13.68 -10.25
C ALA A 167 2.92 -15.12 -9.80
N GLY A 168 1.93 -15.75 -9.17
CA GLY A 168 2.02 -17.08 -8.56
C GLY A 168 2.42 -17.08 -7.09
N ASP A 169 2.94 -15.98 -6.52
CA ASP A 169 3.20 -15.89 -5.10
C ASP A 169 1.89 -15.95 -4.30
N LEU A 170 1.94 -16.56 -3.12
CA LEU A 170 0.81 -16.61 -2.21
C LEU A 170 0.93 -15.50 -1.18
N VAL A 171 -0.17 -14.81 -0.89
CA VAL A 171 -0.26 -13.80 0.17
C VAL A 171 -1.43 -14.13 1.09
N GLN A 172 -1.20 -14.00 2.39
CA GLN A 172 -2.15 -14.44 3.42
C GLN A 172 -2.30 -13.37 4.49
N GLN A 173 -3.53 -13.08 4.89
CA GLN A 173 -3.85 -12.25 6.04
C GLN A 173 -4.20 -13.14 7.24
N GLY A 174 -3.34 -13.13 8.27
CA GLY A 174 -3.58 -13.92 9.47
C GLY A 174 -3.80 -15.41 9.19
N ALA A 175 -4.92 -15.96 9.67
CA ALA A 175 -5.31 -17.35 9.46
C ALA A 175 -6.25 -17.58 8.28
N GLU A 176 -6.56 -16.54 7.49
CA GLU A 176 -7.43 -16.68 6.32
C GLU A 176 -6.80 -17.57 5.23
N ALA A 177 -7.63 -18.07 4.32
CA ALA A 177 -7.16 -18.76 3.14
C ALA A 177 -6.27 -17.83 2.28
N PRO A 178 -5.17 -18.33 1.71
CA PRO A 178 -4.25 -17.51 0.95
C PRO A 178 -4.86 -17.03 -0.37
N TYR A 179 -4.47 -15.83 -0.78
CA TYR A 179 -4.68 -15.31 -2.12
C TYR A 179 -3.48 -15.63 -2.99
N THR A 180 -3.72 -15.83 -4.28
CA THR A 180 -2.67 -15.95 -5.30
C THR A 180 -2.50 -14.61 -6.01
N VAL A 181 -1.28 -14.13 -6.15
CA VAL A 181 -0.96 -12.96 -6.97
C VAL A 181 -1.15 -13.33 -8.44
N ARG A 182 -2.08 -12.65 -9.13
CA ARG A 182 -2.38 -12.89 -10.55
C ARG A 182 -1.68 -11.91 -11.47
N GLN A 183 -1.68 -10.65 -11.09
CA GLN A 183 -1.10 -9.60 -11.90
C GLN A 183 -0.30 -8.63 -11.03
N VAL A 184 0.81 -8.16 -11.57
CA VAL A 184 1.67 -7.13 -10.97
C VAL A 184 1.49 -5.86 -11.78
N MET A 185 1.18 -4.75 -11.10
CA MET A 185 1.08 -3.41 -11.66
C MET A 185 2.17 -2.54 -11.06
N ASP A 186 3.25 -2.34 -11.80
CA ASP A 186 4.46 -1.62 -11.37
C ASP A 186 4.57 -0.29 -12.12
N LEU A 187 3.55 0.57 -12.00
CA LEU A 187 3.49 1.84 -12.70
C LEU A 187 4.07 3.01 -11.90
N GLU A 188 4.05 2.88 -10.57
CA GLU A 188 4.47 3.96 -9.68
C GLU A 188 5.82 3.64 -9.04
N PHE A 189 6.67 4.66 -8.86
CA PHE A 189 8.01 4.47 -8.31
C PHE A 189 8.04 4.25 -6.78
N TYR A 190 6.95 4.56 -6.07
CA TYR A 190 6.88 4.53 -4.60
C TYR A 190 6.02 3.40 -4.03
N LYS A 191 5.23 2.73 -4.87
CA LYS A 191 4.35 1.62 -4.48
C LYS A 191 4.29 0.56 -5.55
N ASN A 192 3.82 -0.63 -5.16
CA ASN A 192 3.41 -1.69 -6.07
C ASN A 192 1.93 -2.00 -5.83
N GLU A 193 1.24 -2.40 -6.88
CA GLU A 193 -0.15 -2.85 -6.84
C GLU A 193 -0.22 -4.26 -7.41
N TYR A 194 -0.98 -5.13 -6.75
CA TYR A 194 -1.13 -6.53 -7.14
C TYR A 194 -2.60 -6.89 -7.20
N VAL A 195 -3.04 -7.49 -8.30
CA VAL A 195 -4.34 -8.17 -8.33
C VAL A 195 -4.15 -9.53 -7.69
N ILE A 196 -4.85 -9.75 -6.60
CA ILE A 196 -4.84 -11.01 -5.86
C ILE A 196 -6.21 -11.68 -5.93
N GLU A 197 -6.21 -13.00 -6.00
CA GLU A 197 -7.41 -13.80 -6.20
C GLU A 197 -7.43 -15.00 -5.28
N ARG A 198 -8.60 -15.29 -4.73
CA ARG A 198 -8.88 -16.49 -3.95
C ARG A 198 -10.09 -17.21 -4.56
N GLN A 199 -9.96 -18.51 -4.80
CA GLN A 199 -11.09 -19.35 -5.13
C GLN A 199 -11.76 -19.79 -3.83
N GLU A 200 -13.04 -19.57 -3.70
CA GLU A 200 -13.86 -20.16 -2.64
C GLU A 200 -14.45 -21.45 -3.21
N ASP A 201 -14.09 -22.58 -2.58
CA ASP A 201 -14.82 -23.85 -2.80
C ASP A 201 -16.20 -23.68 -2.18
N VAL A 202 -17.24 -23.74 -3.01
CA VAL A 202 -18.65 -23.70 -2.61
C VAL A 202 -19.11 -25.10 -2.27
#